data_5d4ab171422bff42e10408138fe0a347
#
_entry.id   5d4ab171422bff42e10408138fe0a347
#
_cell.length_a   1.000
_cell.length_b   1.000
_cell.length_c   1.000
_cell.angle_alpha   90.00
_cell.angle_beta   90.00
_cell.angle_gamma   90.00
#
_symmetry.space_group_name_H-M   'P 1'
#
loop_
_entity.id
_entity.type
_entity.pdbx_description
1 polymer ?
#
loop_
_entity_poly.entity_id
_entity_poly.type
_entity_poly.pdbx_seq_one_letter_code
_entity_poly.pdbx_strand_id
1 'polypeptide(L)'
;PPPYGPISLKIEEFIARIVDGNIDLAIFLFRFVSVLAVIGILFFVVKLAQLYKYNQTRALWQVGANPLFIASFIASGHNDSLMTMFMLAGLYFAKRYPNVYGGVLGVTMVTFGVGVKPLALVVLPFVGLLWAGNNASWVRKFTIWFISGIILLAELAILGYISDLGFGWVSALSTTGGQYIWYTPIGLVIGFIGLFAHGDSFDAV
;
A
#
# COMPACT_ATOMS: atom_id res chain seq x y z
N PRO A 1 -6.89 -1.67 -18.16
CA PRO A 1 -6.76 -2.51 -16.94
C PRO A 1 -6.70 -1.63 -15.70
N PRO A 2 -7.29 -2.07 -14.57
CA PRO A 2 -7.27 -1.29 -13.34
C PRO A 2 -5.83 -1.15 -12.80
N PRO A 3 -5.49 -0.04 -12.13
CA PRO A 3 -4.14 0.23 -11.62
C PRO A 3 -3.86 -0.51 -10.31
N TYR A 4 -4.27 -1.78 -10.24
CA TYR A 4 -4.12 -2.62 -9.05
C TYR A 4 -3.10 -3.72 -9.31
N GLY A 5 -2.38 -4.11 -8.26
CA GLY A 5 -1.40 -5.18 -8.33
C GLY A 5 -2.02 -6.59 -8.34
N PRO A 6 -1.20 -7.62 -8.57
CA PRO A 6 -1.65 -8.99 -8.76
C PRO A 6 -2.43 -9.57 -7.56
N ILE A 7 -2.12 -9.16 -6.34
CA ILE A 7 -2.84 -9.64 -5.14
C ILE A 7 -4.27 -9.10 -5.13
N SER A 8 -4.48 -7.80 -5.40
CA SER A 8 -5.81 -7.22 -5.48
C SER A 8 -6.65 -7.90 -6.56
N LEU A 9 -6.08 -8.06 -7.76
CA LEU A 9 -6.76 -8.69 -8.90
C LEU A 9 -7.13 -10.15 -8.61
N LYS A 10 -6.28 -10.90 -7.90
CA LYS A 10 -6.61 -12.28 -7.50
C LYS A 10 -7.68 -12.36 -6.42
N ILE A 11 -7.74 -11.43 -5.50
CA ILE A 11 -8.84 -11.32 -4.53
C ILE A 11 -10.14 -11.00 -5.24
N GLU A 12 -10.12 -10.05 -6.19
CA GLU A 12 -11.28 -9.68 -7.00
C GLU A 12 -11.76 -10.86 -7.85
N GLU A 13 -10.86 -11.57 -8.52
CA GLU A 13 -11.16 -12.79 -9.28
C GLU A 13 -11.79 -13.88 -8.39
N PHE A 14 -11.21 -14.12 -7.21
CA PHE A 14 -11.71 -15.11 -6.26
C PHE A 14 -13.14 -14.78 -5.78
N ILE A 15 -13.37 -13.51 -5.42
CA ILE A 15 -14.69 -13.04 -5.01
C ILE A 15 -15.68 -13.18 -6.18
N ALA A 16 -15.31 -12.74 -7.38
CA ALA A 16 -16.17 -12.84 -8.56
C ALA A 16 -16.61 -14.28 -8.86
N ARG A 17 -15.71 -15.25 -8.67
CA ARG A 17 -16.04 -16.69 -8.85
C ARG A 17 -17.03 -17.21 -7.81
N ILE A 18 -16.96 -16.72 -6.56
CA ILE A 18 -17.85 -17.19 -5.49
C ILE A 18 -19.24 -16.58 -5.59
N VAL A 19 -19.34 -15.31 -5.97
CA VAL A 19 -20.60 -14.57 -5.91
C VAL A 19 -21.56 -14.90 -7.04
N ASP A 20 -21.07 -15.45 -8.15
CA ASP A 20 -21.87 -15.88 -9.32
C ASP A 20 -22.94 -14.84 -9.73
N GLY A 21 -22.52 -13.56 -9.80
CA GLY A 21 -23.40 -12.44 -10.17
C GLY A 21 -24.22 -11.84 -9.02
N ASN A 22 -24.14 -12.36 -7.79
CA ASN A 22 -24.81 -11.78 -6.63
C ASN A 22 -24.05 -10.55 -6.11
N ILE A 23 -24.57 -9.35 -6.43
CA ILE A 23 -23.93 -8.06 -6.10
C ILE A 23 -23.87 -7.83 -4.58
N ASP A 24 -24.91 -8.19 -3.83
CA ASP A 24 -24.95 -8.00 -2.38
C ASP A 24 -23.88 -8.84 -1.67
N LEU A 25 -23.72 -10.09 -2.11
CA LEU A 25 -22.67 -10.97 -1.60
C LEU A 25 -21.28 -10.45 -1.99
N ALA A 26 -21.10 -9.89 -3.19
CA ALA A 26 -19.85 -9.27 -3.60
C ALA A 26 -19.48 -8.11 -2.67
N ILE A 27 -20.40 -7.18 -2.43
CA ILE A 27 -20.21 -6.03 -1.52
C ILE A 27 -19.86 -6.51 -0.11
N PHE A 28 -20.56 -7.54 0.38
CA PHE A 28 -20.28 -8.11 1.70
C PHE A 28 -18.86 -8.68 1.77
N LEU A 29 -18.43 -9.47 0.79
CA LEU A 29 -17.09 -10.08 0.78
C LEU A 29 -15.97 -9.05 0.66
N PHE A 30 -16.11 -8.02 -0.18
CA PHE A 30 -15.13 -6.93 -0.24
C PHE A 30 -15.03 -6.17 1.09
N ARG A 31 -16.15 -5.87 1.73
CA ARG A 31 -16.15 -5.25 3.06
C ARG A 31 -15.54 -6.18 4.12
N PHE A 32 -15.81 -7.46 4.05
CA PHE A 32 -15.22 -8.43 4.97
C PHE A 32 -13.69 -8.45 4.87
N VAL A 33 -13.13 -8.46 3.66
CA VAL A 33 -11.67 -8.36 3.45
C VAL A 33 -11.14 -7.04 4.03
N SER A 34 -11.83 -5.92 3.80
CA SER A 34 -11.44 -4.62 4.34
C SER A 34 -11.47 -4.58 5.87
N VAL A 35 -12.47 -5.19 6.50
CA VAL A 35 -12.57 -5.29 7.98
C VAL A 35 -11.43 -6.14 8.55
N LEU A 36 -11.10 -7.27 7.92
CA LEU A 36 -9.95 -8.07 8.34
C LEU A 36 -8.64 -7.28 8.23
N ALA A 37 -8.47 -6.52 7.15
CA ALA A 37 -7.32 -5.65 6.99
C ALA A 37 -7.26 -4.55 8.06
N VAL A 38 -8.40 -3.94 8.41
CA VAL A 38 -8.50 -2.93 9.50
C VAL A 38 -8.11 -3.54 10.84
N ILE A 39 -8.56 -4.75 11.16
CA ILE A 39 -8.13 -5.46 12.37
C ILE A 39 -6.61 -5.64 12.36
N GLY A 40 -6.04 -6.04 11.23
CA GLY A 40 -4.59 -6.14 11.06
C GLY A 40 -3.86 -4.80 11.22
N ILE A 41 -4.41 -3.70 10.69
CA ILE A 41 -3.87 -2.33 10.88
C ILE A 41 -3.82 -2.01 12.38
N LEU A 42 -4.93 -2.16 13.09
CA LEU A 42 -5.02 -1.84 14.51
C LEU A 42 -4.06 -2.72 15.34
N PHE A 43 -3.94 -4.01 14.99
CA PHE A 43 -2.96 -4.90 15.61
C PHE A 43 -1.53 -4.37 15.42
N PHE A 44 -1.11 -4.05 14.19
CA PHE A 44 0.25 -3.55 13.95
C PHE A 44 0.48 -2.15 14.53
N VAL A 45 -0.52 -1.28 14.59
CA VAL A 45 -0.45 0.01 15.29
C VAL A 45 -0.12 -0.19 16.76
N VAL A 46 -0.81 -1.10 17.45
CA VAL A 46 -0.53 -1.42 18.86
C VAL A 46 0.88 -2.02 19.01
N LYS A 47 1.27 -2.96 18.13
CA LYS A 47 2.61 -3.58 18.18
C LYS A 47 3.73 -2.58 17.92
N LEU A 48 3.57 -1.67 16.96
CA LEU A 48 4.53 -0.60 16.72
C LEU A 48 4.59 0.38 17.90
N ALA A 49 3.43 0.78 18.47
CA ALA A 49 3.40 1.61 19.67
C ALA A 49 4.20 0.98 20.83
N GLN A 50 4.07 -0.35 21.04
CA GLN A 50 4.88 -1.08 22.03
C GLN A 50 6.39 -0.96 21.74
N LEU A 51 6.81 -1.18 20.48
CA LEU A 51 8.21 -1.14 20.10
C LEU A 51 8.84 0.25 20.26
N TYR A 52 8.03 1.30 20.06
CA TYR A 52 8.48 2.69 20.22
C TYR A 52 8.19 3.29 21.61
N LYS A 53 7.73 2.46 22.56
CA LYS A 53 7.37 2.88 23.93
C LYS A 53 6.32 4.00 23.97
N TYR A 54 5.46 4.03 22.98
CA TYR A 54 4.31 4.93 22.90
C TYR A 54 3.09 4.33 23.58
N ASN A 55 2.17 5.16 24.08
CA ASN A 55 0.96 4.70 24.74
C ASN A 55 0.05 3.97 23.72
N GLN A 56 -0.16 2.68 23.92
CA GLN A 56 -0.90 1.81 23.00
C GLN A 56 -2.37 2.20 22.90
N THR A 57 -3.01 2.52 24.04
CA THR A 57 -4.41 2.95 24.07
C THR A 57 -4.59 4.23 23.27
N ARG A 58 -3.68 5.20 23.46
CA ARG A 58 -3.70 6.46 22.71
C ARG A 58 -3.50 6.23 21.21
N ALA A 59 -2.55 5.36 20.82
CA ALA A 59 -2.31 5.02 19.42
C ALA A 59 -3.55 4.38 18.78
N LEU A 60 -4.18 3.43 19.51
CA LEU A 60 -5.39 2.76 19.06
C LEU A 60 -6.56 3.75 18.89
N TRP A 61 -6.74 4.67 19.82
CA TRP A 61 -7.77 5.69 19.73
C TRP A 61 -7.54 6.67 18.59
N GLN A 62 -6.32 7.14 18.42
CA GLN A 62 -5.98 8.09 17.34
C GLN A 62 -6.23 7.52 15.94
N VAL A 63 -6.02 6.22 15.74
CA VAL A 63 -6.24 5.56 14.46
C VAL A 63 -7.67 5.02 14.37
N GLY A 64 -8.09 4.19 15.32
CA GLY A 64 -9.33 3.44 15.23
C GLY A 64 -10.60 4.29 15.43
N ALA A 65 -10.53 5.37 16.21
CA ALA A 65 -11.65 6.29 16.41
C ALA A 65 -11.67 7.48 15.42
N ASN A 66 -10.74 7.48 14.44
CA ASN A 66 -10.69 8.53 13.43
C ASN A 66 -11.85 8.34 12.42
N PRO A 67 -12.78 9.31 12.27
CA PRO A 67 -13.90 9.18 11.33
C PRO A 67 -13.46 8.95 9.87
N LEU A 68 -12.36 9.60 9.44
CA LEU A 68 -11.83 9.42 8.09
C LEU A 68 -11.30 8.00 7.88
N PHE A 69 -10.68 7.41 8.91
CA PHE A 69 -10.22 6.02 8.86
C PHE A 69 -11.39 5.05 8.68
N ILE A 70 -12.47 5.25 9.46
CA ILE A 70 -13.67 4.42 9.39
C ILE A 70 -14.36 4.58 8.02
N ALA A 71 -14.55 5.81 7.56
CA ALA A 71 -15.18 6.10 6.29
C ALA A 71 -14.38 5.54 5.11
N SER A 72 -13.05 5.74 5.10
CA SER A 72 -12.21 5.36 3.97
C SER A 72 -11.95 3.85 3.90
N PHE A 73 -11.80 3.16 5.04
CA PHE A 73 -11.39 1.76 5.03
C PHE A 73 -12.54 0.78 5.28
N ILE A 74 -13.56 1.16 6.03
CA ILE A 74 -14.67 0.26 6.34
C ILE A 74 -15.86 0.55 5.42
N ALA A 75 -16.32 1.79 5.37
CA ALA A 75 -17.54 2.13 4.65
C ALA A 75 -17.36 2.00 3.13
N SER A 76 -16.23 2.44 2.58
CA SER A 76 -15.94 2.38 1.14
C SER A 76 -15.51 1.00 0.65
N GLY A 77 -15.04 0.11 1.54
CA GLY A 77 -14.56 -1.24 1.16
C GLY A 77 -13.34 -1.23 0.23
N HIS A 78 -12.53 -0.18 0.30
CA HIS A 78 -11.33 -0.05 -0.54
C HIS A 78 -10.20 -0.98 -0.13
N ASN A 79 -9.46 -1.50 -1.12
CA ASN A 79 -8.26 -2.31 -0.95
C ASN A 79 -7.07 -1.55 -0.31
N ASP A 80 -7.19 -0.22 -0.14
CA ASP A 80 -6.19 0.61 0.57
C ASP A 80 -5.97 0.16 2.02
N SER A 81 -6.97 -0.41 2.68
CA SER A 81 -6.83 -1.00 4.01
C SER A 81 -5.84 -2.17 4.01
N LEU A 82 -5.96 -3.07 3.02
CA LEU A 82 -5.08 -4.23 2.88
C LEU A 82 -3.64 -3.81 2.57
N MET A 83 -3.46 -2.85 1.67
CA MET A 83 -2.17 -2.24 1.39
C MET A 83 -1.54 -1.67 2.66
N THR A 84 -2.29 -0.85 3.41
CA THR A 84 -1.82 -0.19 4.64
C THR A 84 -1.45 -1.21 5.72
N MET A 85 -2.22 -2.28 5.86
CA MET A 85 -1.89 -3.38 6.78
C MET A 85 -0.52 -3.98 6.46
N PHE A 86 -0.24 -4.29 5.19
CA PHE A 86 1.04 -4.82 4.77
C PHE A 86 2.20 -3.83 4.97
N MET A 87 1.97 -2.53 4.71
CA MET A 87 2.97 -1.48 4.99
C MET A 87 3.36 -1.44 6.47
N LEU A 88 2.38 -1.48 7.38
CA LEU A 88 2.62 -1.50 8.83
C LEU A 88 3.28 -2.80 9.28
N ALA A 89 2.88 -3.93 8.71
CA ALA A 89 3.51 -5.22 8.96
C ALA A 89 4.99 -5.19 8.56
N GLY A 90 5.33 -4.63 7.41
CA GLY A 90 6.70 -4.46 6.94
C GLY A 90 7.56 -3.66 7.92
N LEU A 91 7.07 -2.51 8.37
CA LEU A 91 7.74 -1.68 9.37
C LEU A 91 7.88 -2.43 10.72
N TYR A 92 6.84 -3.14 11.14
CA TYR A 92 6.87 -3.89 12.38
C TYR A 92 7.94 -4.99 12.36
N PHE A 93 7.97 -5.84 11.33
CA PHE A 93 8.92 -6.95 11.27
C PHE A 93 10.37 -6.46 11.16
N ALA A 94 10.64 -5.48 10.32
CA ALA A 94 11.97 -4.88 10.21
C ALA A 94 12.47 -4.26 11.53
N LYS A 95 11.57 -3.64 12.29
CA LYS A 95 11.89 -3.04 13.59
C LYS A 95 12.02 -4.08 14.70
N ARG A 96 11.12 -5.09 14.72
CA ARG A 96 11.05 -6.11 15.78
C ARG A 96 12.24 -7.06 15.76
N TYR A 97 12.69 -7.40 14.56
CA TYR A 97 13.80 -8.33 14.34
C TYR A 97 14.91 -7.63 13.56
N PRO A 98 15.87 -6.95 14.25
CA PRO A 98 16.92 -6.17 13.60
C PRO A 98 18.02 -7.07 13.03
N ASN A 99 17.66 -8.01 12.19
CA ASN A 99 18.53 -8.98 11.53
C ASN A 99 18.05 -9.25 10.09
N VAL A 100 18.72 -10.15 9.38
CA VAL A 100 18.38 -10.49 7.97
C VAL A 100 16.96 -11.04 7.87
N TYR A 101 16.53 -11.89 8.79
CA TYR A 101 15.18 -12.45 8.80
C TYR A 101 14.09 -11.35 8.87
N GLY A 102 14.21 -10.45 9.83
CA GLY A 102 13.24 -9.34 9.97
C GLY A 102 13.30 -8.36 8.80
N GLY A 103 14.48 -8.14 8.23
CA GLY A 103 14.65 -7.31 7.04
C GLY A 103 13.94 -7.92 5.82
N VAL A 104 14.22 -9.19 5.52
CA VAL A 104 13.58 -9.92 4.40
C VAL A 104 12.08 -9.97 4.60
N LEU A 105 11.60 -10.39 5.79
CA LEU A 105 10.17 -10.45 6.07
C LEU A 105 9.49 -9.07 5.96
N GLY A 106 10.20 -8.01 6.37
CA GLY A 106 9.74 -6.64 6.21
C GLY A 106 9.56 -6.25 4.74
N VAL A 107 10.54 -6.59 3.89
CA VAL A 107 10.47 -6.38 2.42
C VAL A 107 9.32 -7.19 1.82
N THR A 108 9.20 -8.48 2.17
CA THR A 108 8.11 -9.36 1.69
C THR A 108 6.72 -8.78 2.01
N MET A 109 6.52 -8.23 3.21
CA MET A 109 5.26 -7.58 3.55
C MET A 109 5.02 -6.34 2.67
N VAL A 110 6.05 -5.52 2.43
CA VAL A 110 5.93 -4.38 1.51
C VAL A 110 5.64 -4.85 0.10
N THR A 111 6.27 -5.93 -0.37
CA THR A 111 5.99 -6.53 -1.67
C THR A 111 4.53 -6.96 -1.80
N PHE A 112 3.95 -7.55 -0.76
CA PHE A 112 2.51 -7.85 -0.75
C PHE A 112 1.67 -6.58 -0.80
N GLY A 113 2.07 -5.52 -0.10
CA GLY A 113 1.43 -4.21 -0.21
C GLY A 113 1.47 -3.66 -1.64
N VAL A 114 2.64 -3.74 -2.31
CA VAL A 114 2.80 -3.36 -3.74
C VAL A 114 1.94 -4.24 -4.64
N GLY A 115 1.84 -5.54 -4.33
CA GLY A 115 0.95 -6.48 -5.00
C GLY A 115 -0.54 -6.15 -4.85
N VAL A 116 -0.92 -5.37 -3.85
CA VAL A 116 -2.27 -4.77 -3.73
C VAL A 116 -2.32 -3.46 -4.51
N LYS A 117 -1.42 -2.52 -4.19
CA LYS A 117 -1.36 -1.19 -4.80
C LYS A 117 0.08 -0.65 -4.79
N PRO A 118 0.61 -0.20 -5.94
CA PRO A 118 2.01 0.23 -6.06
C PRO A 118 2.45 1.31 -5.09
N LEU A 119 1.51 2.09 -4.56
CA LEU A 119 1.78 3.16 -3.57
C LEU A 119 2.51 2.63 -2.32
N ALA A 120 2.36 1.35 -1.97
CA ALA A 120 3.06 0.74 -0.84
C ALA A 120 4.59 0.81 -0.97
N LEU A 121 5.13 0.99 -2.18
CA LEU A 121 6.57 1.12 -2.43
C LEU A 121 7.21 2.28 -1.64
N VAL A 122 6.43 3.31 -1.30
CA VAL A 122 6.91 4.46 -0.52
C VAL A 122 7.47 4.06 0.86
N VAL A 123 7.08 2.91 1.40
CA VAL A 123 7.53 2.42 2.72
C VAL A 123 8.85 1.62 2.62
N LEU A 124 9.21 1.12 1.44
CA LEU A 124 10.41 0.30 1.26
C LEU A 124 11.71 0.96 1.78
N PRO A 125 11.99 2.25 1.51
CA PRO A 125 13.18 2.90 2.04
C PRO A 125 13.24 2.89 3.58
N PHE A 126 12.10 3.05 4.25
CA PHE A 126 12.02 3.04 5.72
C PHE A 126 12.24 1.64 6.28
N VAL A 127 11.72 0.60 5.65
CA VAL A 127 12.01 -0.80 6.00
C VAL A 127 13.50 -1.07 5.86
N GLY A 128 14.13 -0.62 4.78
CA GLY A 128 15.57 -0.73 4.58
C GLY A 128 16.40 0.00 5.65
N LEU A 129 15.98 1.19 6.08
CA LEU A 129 16.62 1.92 7.18
C LEU A 129 16.51 1.18 8.52
N LEU A 130 15.34 0.63 8.83
CA LEU A 130 15.12 -0.16 10.04
C LEU A 130 15.98 -1.43 10.04
N TRP A 131 16.09 -2.10 8.89
CA TRP A 131 16.95 -3.27 8.71
C TRP A 131 18.43 -2.92 8.83
N ALA A 132 18.89 -1.83 8.22
CA ALA A 132 20.27 -1.37 8.32
C ALA A 132 20.69 -1.06 9.76
N GLY A 133 19.75 -0.56 10.57
CA GLY A 133 19.95 -0.13 11.95
C GLY A 133 20.28 1.36 12.10
N ASN A 134 19.96 1.92 13.27
CA ASN A 134 20.05 3.37 13.52
C ASN A 134 21.45 3.94 13.33
N ASN A 135 22.49 3.19 13.74
CA ASN A 135 23.89 3.64 13.71
C ASN A 135 24.65 3.11 12.48
N ALA A 136 23.94 2.61 11.47
CA ALA A 136 24.56 2.09 10.25
C ALA A 136 25.22 3.21 9.44
N SER A 137 26.41 2.92 8.86
CA SER A 137 27.04 3.80 7.89
C SER A 137 26.18 4.01 6.65
N TRP A 138 26.37 5.10 5.94
CA TRP A 138 25.65 5.35 4.68
C TRP A 138 25.87 4.24 3.65
N VAL A 139 27.09 3.71 3.56
CA VAL A 139 27.40 2.58 2.67
C VAL A 139 26.48 1.39 2.99
N ARG A 140 26.35 1.01 4.27
CA ARG A 140 25.46 -0.07 4.70
C ARG A 140 23.98 0.23 4.36
N LYS A 141 23.52 1.48 4.58
CA LYS A 141 22.15 1.89 4.25
C LYS A 141 21.86 1.73 2.75
N PHE A 142 22.76 2.21 1.89
CA PHE A 142 22.63 2.06 0.44
C PHE A 142 22.68 0.58 0.00
N THR A 143 23.58 -0.23 0.59
CA THR A 143 23.64 -1.67 0.32
C THR A 143 22.33 -2.35 0.67
N ILE A 144 21.76 -2.06 1.85
CA ILE A 144 20.48 -2.65 2.27
C ILE A 144 19.33 -2.17 1.38
N TRP A 145 19.27 -0.91 0.98
CA TRP A 145 18.27 -0.43 0.03
C TRP A 145 18.36 -1.16 -1.32
N PHE A 146 19.56 -1.35 -1.83
CA PHE A 146 19.79 -2.09 -3.07
C PHE A 146 19.34 -3.56 -2.95
N ILE A 147 19.70 -4.23 -1.86
CA ILE A 147 19.27 -5.60 -1.56
C ILE A 147 17.74 -5.66 -1.42
N SER A 148 17.15 -4.73 -0.71
CA SER A 148 15.68 -4.63 -0.54
C SER A 148 14.97 -4.47 -1.89
N GLY A 149 15.53 -3.66 -2.79
CA GLY A 149 15.03 -3.51 -4.15
C GLY A 149 15.10 -4.79 -4.97
N ILE A 150 16.21 -5.52 -4.89
CA ILE A 150 16.38 -6.81 -5.58
C ILE A 150 15.37 -7.84 -5.05
N ILE A 151 15.22 -7.96 -3.72
CA ILE A 151 14.27 -8.89 -3.11
C ILE A 151 12.85 -8.56 -3.58
N LEU A 152 12.44 -7.29 -3.48
CA LEU A 152 11.13 -6.84 -3.92
C LEU A 152 10.87 -7.17 -5.40
N LEU A 153 11.82 -6.89 -6.29
CA LEU A 153 11.68 -7.18 -7.72
C LEU A 153 11.57 -8.68 -7.98
N ALA A 154 12.37 -9.49 -7.29
CA ALA A 154 12.31 -10.96 -7.41
C ALA A 154 10.95 -11.50 -6.91
N GLU A 155 10.46 -11.01 -5.77
CA GLU A 155 9.18 -11.42 -5.22
C GLU A 155 8.01 -10.95 -6.11
N LEU A 156 8.07 -9.74 -6.70
CA LEU A 156 7.07 -9.28 -7.67
C LEU A 156 7.10 -10.13 -8.95
N ALA A 157 8.28 -10.54 -9.41
CA ALA A 157 8.40 -11.45 -10.56
C ALA A 157 7.74 -12.80 -10.27
N ILE A 158 7.97 -13.36 -9.07
CA ILE A 158 7.33 -14.59 -8.61
C ILE A 158 5.81 -14.42 -8.53
N LEU A 159 5.33 -13.32 -7.93
CA LEU A 159 3.90 -13.03 -7.84
C LEU A 159 3.27 -12.88 -9.23
N GLY A 160 3.92 -12.18 -10.16
CA GLY A 160 3.46 -12.05 -11.54
C GLY A 160 3.35 -13.40 -12.26
N TYR A 161 4.34 -14.27 -12.05
CA TYR A 161 4.35 -15.63 -12.63
C TYR A 161 3.24 -16.53 -12.03
N ILE A 162 3.15 -16.60 -10.70
CA ILE A 162 2.17 -17.46 -10.00
C ILE A 162 0.73 -17.01 -10.26
N SER A 163 0.52 -15.69 -10.43
CA SER A 163 -0.81 -15.13 -10.67
C SER A 163 -1.28 -15.25 -12.12
N ASP A 164 -0.43 -15.65 -13.06
CA ASP A 164 -0.67 -15.63 -14.52
C ASP A 164 -1.03 -14.25 -15.09
N LEU A 165 -0.78 -13.18 -14.30
CA LEU A 165 -1.08 -11.79 -14.70
C LEU A 165 0.15 -11.08 -15.29
N GLY A 166 1.33 -11.67 -15.16
CA GLY A 166 2.59 -11.07 -15.59
C GLY A 166 2.79 -9.66 -15.01
N PHE A 167 3.28 -8.73 -15.82
CA PHE A 167 3.52 -7.32 -15.45
C PHE A 167 2.55 -6.35 -16.14
N GLY A 168 1.46 -6.84 -16.74
CA GLY A 168 0.48 -6.00 -17.46
C GLY A 168 -0.13 -4.88 -16.58
N TRP A 169 -0.23 -5.09 -15.28
CA TRP A 169 -0.69 -4.09 -14.32
C TRP A 169 0.26 -2.88 -14.19
N VAL A 170 1.56 -3.05 -14.48
CA VAL A 170 2.54 -1.93 -14.46
C VAL A 170 2.26 -0.95 -15.59
N SER A 171 1.88 -1.43 -16.78
CA SER A 171 1.52 -0.56 -17.90
C SER A 171 0.24 0.25 -17.62
N ALA A 172 -0.67 -0.27 -16.79
CA ALA A 172 -1.87 0.44 -16.38
C ALA A 172 -1.59 1.68 -15.51
N LEU A 173 -0.43 1.72 -14.83
CA LEU A 173 -0.03 2.89 -14.04
C LEU A 173 0.23 4.11 -14.91
N SER A 174 0.74 3.92 -16.13
CA SER A 174 1.01 5.02 -17.07
C SER A 174 -0.29 5.67 -17.57
N THR A 175 -1.37 4.90 -17.66
CA THR A 175 -2.67 5.44 -18.11
C THR A 175 -3.41 6.20 -17.01
N THR A 176 -3.18 5.82 -15.74
CA THR A 176 -3.80 6.50 -14.59
C THR A 176 -3.11 7.83 -14.26
N GLY A 177 -1.83 7.96 -14.59
CA GLY A 177 -1.06 9.20 -14.38
C GLY A 177 -1.53 10.39 -15.24
N GLY A 178 -2.34 10.13 -16.27
CA GLY A 178 -2.95 11.16 -17.12
C GLY A 178 -4.30 11.68 -16.62
N GLN A 179 -4.88 11.08 -15.56
CA GLN A 179 -6.15 11.57 -15.02
C GLN A 179 -5.95 12.76 -14.09
N TYR A 180 -6.33 13.92 -14.59
CA TYR A 180 -6.33 15.17 -13.83
C TYR A 180 -7.50 15.20 -12.86
N ILE A 181 -7.23 15.11 -11.55
CA ILE A 181 -8.25 15.21 -10.51
C ILE A 181 -8.18 16.63 -9.92
N TRP A 182 -8.98 17.53 -10.47
CA TRP A 182 -8.95 18.97 -10.20
C TRP A 182 -9.17 19.34 -8.71
N TYR A 183 -9.91 18.56 -7.94
CA TYR A 183 -10.21 18.82 -6.53
C TYR A 183 -9.13 18.29 -5.55
N THR A 184 -8.04 17.73 -6.03
CA THR A 184 -6.90 17.38 -5.16
C THR A 184 -6.00 18.60 -4.95
N PRO A 185 -5.25 18.69 -3.82
CA PRO A 185 -4.30 19.80 -3.60
C PRO A 185 -3.31 19.98 -4.75
N ILE A 186 -2.80 18.87 -5.31
CA ILE A 186 -1.90 18.89 -6.47
C ILE A 186 -2.66 19.32 -7.73
N GLY A 187 -3.87 18.83 -7.93
CA GLY A 187 -4.73 19.21 -9.04
C GLY A 187 -5.05 20.71 -9.04
N LEU A 188 -5.36 21.28 -7.88
CA LEU A 188 -5.57 22.71 -7.73
C LEU A 188 -4.30 23.53 -8.07
N VAL A 189 -3.13 23.09 -7.64
CA VAL A 189 -1.85 23.75 -7.97
C VAL A 189 -1.57 23.67 -9.46
N ILE A 190 -1.75 22.49 -10.07
CA ILE A 190 -1.55 22.31 -11.52
C ILE A 190 -2.57 23.16 -12.30
N GLY A 191 -3.85 23.18 -11.89
CA GLY A 191 -4.88 24.01 -12.48
C GLY A 191 -4.55 25.48 -12.38
N PHE A 192 -4.08 25.94 -11.22
CA PHE A 192 -3.66 27.33 -11.00
C PHE A 192 -2.47 27.70 -11.91
N ILE A 193 -1.45 26.85 -12.01
CA ILE A 193 -0.31 27.05 -12.91
C ILE A 193 -0.79 27.04 -14.37
N GLY A 194 -1.71 26.17 -14.75
CA GLY A 194 -2.28 26.08 -16.08
C GLY A 194 -2.98 27.37 -16.54
N LEU A 195 -3.65 28.08 -15.59
CA LEU A 195 -4.27 29.38 -15.88
C LEU A 195 -3.26 30.45 -16.33
N PHE A 196 -2.00 30.34 -15.90
CA PHE A 196 -0.94 31.29 -16.27
C PHE A 196 -0.06 30.78 -17.42
N ALA A 197 -0.04 29.47 -17.67
CA ALA A 197 0.82 28.87 -18.70
C ALA A 197 0.16 28.77 -20.09
N HIS A 198 -1.18 28.74 -20.13
CA HIS A 198 -1.95 28.67 -21.39
C HIS A 198 -3.02 29.79 -21.37
N GLY A 199 -2.71 30.89 -21.98
CA GLY A 199 -3.74 31.82 -22.49
C GLY A 199 -4.43 31.13 -23.67
N ASP A 200 -5.69 30.77 -23.49
CA ASP A 200 -6.61 30.16 -24.47
C ASP A 200 -6.56 28.65 -24.62
N SER A 201 -7.69 28.12 -24.23
CA SER A 201 -8.34 26.83 -24.47
C SER A 201 -8.45 25.88 -23.25
N PHE A 202 -9.46 26.16 -22.46
CA PHE A 202 -10.16 25.13 -21.69
C PHE A 202 -11.12 24.41 -22.65
N ASP A 203 -10.64 23.40 -23.37
CA ASP A 203 -11.53 22.39 -23.93
C ASP A 203 -11.73 21.32 -22.86
N ALA A 204 -12.88 21.43 -22.17
CA ALA A 204 -13.40 20.43 -21.28
C ALA A 204 -13.77 19.18 -22.10
N VAL A 205 -13.14 18.05 -21.79
CA VAL A 205 -13.62 16.70 -22.13
C VAL A 205 -14.04 16.01 -20.86
#